data_e18a262085dfa89a72c91934eb3a6155
#
_entry.id   e18a262085dfa89a72c91934eb3a6155
#
_cell.length_a   1.000
_cell.length_b   1.000
_cell.length_c   1.000
_cell.angle_alpha   90.00
_cell.angle_beta   90.00
_cell.angle_gamma   90.00
#
_symmetry.space_group_name_H-M   'P 1'
#
loop_
_entity.id
_entity.type
_entity.pdbx_description
1 polymer ?
#
loop_
_entity_poly.entity_id
_entity_poly.type
_entity_poly.pdbx_seq_one_letter_code
_entity_poly.pdbx_strand_id
1 'polypeptide(L)'
;MVLVLFLVRTTFRAIFVCTEIGGRAEYIFRVFRFVVIRDYAGEIPGIMIMKSFIIIAVFFCAAASASEDYCYKDVVEACKTTSKKYTTGLNCTAKYGAIDAVQADLQKYANLHLVRSFEYLLMSTHFANYEKNRPGFEKLFRGLSDDKWSNGIEVIKYIAKRGGEMNFNVVGDDLLQEAEEDRSFELYELSAIARALDNEKRFALEAHHIHSEATRKSKSFHDPEISDYLEKEHVHKDRDLVRKLAGYTTDLSALLNGPDSSLSLFLFDDYLQKQ
;
A
#
# COMPACT_ATOMS: atom_id res chain seq x y z
N MET A 1 -28.60 -9.78 -18.46
CA MET A 1 -30.09 -9.95 -18.57
C MET A 1 -30.70 -8.58 -18.80
N VAL A 2 -31.20 -8.34 -20.01
CA VAL A 2 -31.78 -7.05 -20.38
C VAL A 2 -33.29 -7.14 -20.08
N LEU A 3 -33.77 -6.37 -19.11
CA LEU A 3 -35.22 -6.26 -18.85
C LEU A 3 -35.71 -4.96 -19.49
N VAL A 4 -36.32 -5.07 -20.67
CA VAL A 4 -36.98 -3.93 -21.33
C VAL A 4 -38.46 -3.98 -20.99
N LEU A 5 -38.93 -3.06 -20.14
CA LEU A 5 -40.34 -2.87 -19.88
C LEU A 5 -40.86 -1.76 -20.80
N PHE A 6 -41.69 -2.13 -21.79
CA PHE A 6 -42.47 -1.20 -22.60
C PHE A 6 -43.83 -0.95 -21.91
N LEU A 7 -44.04 0.25 -21.41
CA LEU A 7 -45.36 0.72 -21.03
C LEU A 7 -45.86 1.68 -22.09
N VAL A 8 -46.83 1.21 -22.89
CA VAL A 8 -47.52 1.99 -23.89
C VAL A 8 -48.65 2.78 -23.20
N ARG A 9 -48.57 4.07 -23.32
CA ARG A 9 -49.44 5.20 -22.92
C ARG A 9 -49.06 5.87 -21.62
N THR A 10 -48.65 7.14 -21.84
CA THR A 10 -48.35 8.25 -20.93
C THR A 10 -46.98 8.26 -20.25
N THR A 11 -46.05 8.95 -20.92
CA THR A 11 -44.96 9.84 -20.40
C THR A 11 -43.96 9.34 -19.37
N PHE A 12 -43.73 8.05 -19.16
CA PHE A 12 -42.56 7.60 -18.36
C PHE A 12 -41.80 6.51 -19.10
N ARG A 13 -40.59 6.85 -19.56
CA ARG A 13 -39.60 5.85 -20.01
C ARG A 13 -38.52 5.72 -18.93
N ALA A 14 -38.50 4.62 -18.21
CA ALA A 14 -37.35 4.20 -17.43
C ALA A 14 -36.65 3.12 -18.22
N ILE A 15 -35.44 3.43 -18.69
CA ILE A 15 -34.57 2.45 -19.36
C ILE A 15 -33.53 2.04 -18.33
N PHE A 16 -33.57 0.80 -17.88
CA PHE A 16 -32.50 0.18 -17.10
C PHE A 16 -31.61 -0.59 -18.07
N VAL A 17 -30.38 -0.15 -18.23
CA VAL A 17 -29.37 -0.88 -19.00
C VAL A 17 -28.39 -1.47 -18.00
N CYS A 18 -28.40 -2.79 -17.88
CA CYS A 18 -27.38 -3.55 -17.17
C CYS A 18 -26.43 -4.09 -18.23
N THR A 19 -25.23 -3.58 -18.29
CA THR A 19 -24.18 -4.07 -19.20
C THR A 19 -23.14 -4.82 -18.38
N GLU A 20 -22.96 -6.11 -18.69
CA GLU A 20 -21.80 -6.87 -18.26
C GLU A 20 -20.63 -6.56 -19.22
N ILE A 21 -19.55 -6.00 -18.69
CA ILE A 21 -18.29 -5.84 -19.41
C ILE A 21 -17.21 -6.55 -18.60
N GLY A 22 -16.68 -7.63 -19.16
CA GLY A 22 -15.42 -8.25 -18.70
C GLY A 22 -15.44 -8.94 -17.34
N GLY A 23 -16.51 -9.68 -17.00
CA GLY A 23 -16.51 -10.56 -15.82
C GLY A 23 -16.52 -9.88 -14.44
N ARG A 24 -16.61 -8.55 -14.39
CA ARG A 24 -16.89 -7.77 -13.19
C ARG A 24 -18.17 -6.98 -13.40
N ALA A 25 -19.14 -7.16 -12.52
CA ALA A 25 -20.35 -6.33 -12.48
C ALA A 25 -19.97 -4.95 -11.88
N GLU A 26 -19.56 -4.02 -12.72
CA GLU A 26 -19.46 -2.62 -12.31
C GLU A 26 -20.82 -1.95 -12.45
N TYR A 27 -21.43 -1.60 -11.33
CA TYR A 27 -22.68 -0.85 -11.30
C TYR A 27 -22.39 0.64 -11.55
N ILE A 28 -22.56 1.10 -12.78
CA ILE A 28 -22.51 2.53 -13.10
C ILE A 28 -23.87 3.13 -12.76
N PHE A 29 -23.98 3.75 -11.59
CA PHE A 29 -25.13 4.61 -11.25
C PHE A 29 -25.01 5.92 -12.04
N ARG A 30 -25.65 6.01 -13.20
CA ARG A 30 -25.96 7.31 -13.81
C ARG A 30 -27.23 7.85 -13.15
N VAL A 31 -27.07 8.83 -12.30
CA VAL A 31 -28.17 9.63 -11.76
C VAL A 31 -28.77 10.45 -12.91
N PHE A 32 -29.85 10.00 -13.46
CA PHE A 32 -30.65 10.83 -14.37
C PHE A 32 -31.43 11.83 -13.53
N ARG A 33 -31.21 13.11 -13.76
CA ARG A 33 -31.93 14.22 -13.18
C ARG A 33 -33.35 14.20 -13.77
N PHE A 34 -34.34 13.76 -13.03
CA PHE A 34 -35.71 13.85 -13.43
C PHE A 34 -36.15 15.32 -13.35
N VAL A 35 -36.44 15.91 -14.51
CA VAL A 35 -37.17 17.18 -14.58
C VAL A 35 -38.65 16.81 -14.40
N VAL A 36 -39.19 17.02 -13.22
CA VAL A 36 -40.62 16.94 -12.96
C VAL A 36 -41.24 18.24 -13.47
N ILE A 37 -41.87 18.18 -14.65
CA ILE A 37 -42.78 19.21 -15.07
C ILE A 37 -44.05 19.01 -14.26
N ARG A 38 -44.33 19.95 -13.38
CA ARG A 38 -45.47 19.97 -12.48
C ARG A 38 -46.64 20.57 -13.23
N ASP A 39 -47.52 19.75 -13.70
CA ASP A 39 -48.83 20.19 -14.12
C ASP A 39 -49.94 19.38 -13.43
N TYR A 40 -50.68 20.11 -12.59
CA TYR A 40 -52.04 19.95 -12.09
C TYR A 40 -52.52 18.66 -11.40
N ALA A 41 -52.81 18.88 -10.13
CA ALA A 41 -53.94 18.41 -9.32
C ALA A 41 -54.68 17.12 -9.75
N GLY A 42 -54.51 16.10 -8.94
CA GLY A 42 -55.33 14.90 -8.91
C GLY A 42 -54.61 13.75 -8.24
N GLU A 43 -54.95 13.43 -7.00
CA GLU A 43 -54.43 12.26 -6.29
C GLU A 43 -54.78 10.98 -7.03
N ILE A 44 -53.81 10.38 -7.69
CA ILE A 44 -53.98 9.09 -8.35
C ILE A 44 -53.40 8.01 -7.42
N PRO A 45 -54.19 7.06 -6.90
CA PRO A 45 -53.70 6.00 -6.00
C PRO A 45 -52.63 5.09 -6.63
N GLY A 46 -52.43 5.14 -7.94
CA GLY A 46 -51.40 4.39 -8.66
C GLY A 46 -49.95 4.81 -8.37
N ILE A 47 -49.68 6.03 -7.86
CA ILE A 47 -48.35 6.54 -7.61
C ILE A 47 -47.72 5.89 -6.38
N MET A 48 -48.49 5.52 -5.38
CA MET A 48 -48.00 4.81 -4.19
C MET A 48 -47.58 3.37 -4.53
N ILE A 49 -48.34 2.68 -5.38
CA ILE A 49 -48.01 1.32 -5.82
C ILE A 49 -46.73 1.31 -6.66
N MET A 50 -46.53 2.28 -7.56
CA MET A 50 -45.27 2.40 -8.34
C MET A 50 -44.04 2.69 -7.48
N LYS A 51 -44.17 3.54 -6.46
CA LYS A 51 -43.02 3.79 -5.52
C LYS A 51 -42.62 2.54 -4.76
N SER A 52 -43.61 1.74 -4.33
CA SER A 52 -43.34 0.44 -3.68
C SER A 52 -42.67 -0.56 -4.61
N PHE A 53 -43.06 -0.66 -5.86
CA PHE A 53 -42.44 -1.55 -6.84
C PHE A 53 -40.99 -1.13 -7.19
N ILE A 54 -40.69 0.17 -7.27
CA ILE A 54 -39.32 0.66 -7.50
C ILE A 54 -38.44 0.36 -6.29
N ILE A 55 -38.93 0.54 -5.06
CA ILE A 55 -38.21 0.21 -3.85
C ILE A 55 -37.94 -1.30 -3.76
N ILE A 56 -38.92 -2.14 -4.07
CA ILE A 56 -38.79 -3.60 -4.10
C ILE A 56 -37.81 -4.03 -5.20
N ALA A 57 -37.83 -3.44 -6.39
CA ALA A 57 -36.91 -3.74 -7.47
C ALA A 57 -35.47 -3.32 -7.13
N VAL A 58 -35.28 -2.18 -6.45
CA VAL A 58 -33.96 -1.74 -5.95
C VAL A 58 -33.47 -2.66 -4.82
N PHE A 59 -34.33 -3.13 -3.94
CA PHE A 59 -33.98 -4.12 -2.91
C PHE A 59 -33.64 -5.49 -3.50
N PHE A 60 -34.33 -5.93 -4.56
CA PHE A 60 -34.01 -7.18 -5.25
C PHE A 60 -32.71 -7.10 -6.06
N CYS A 61 -32.37 -5.94 -6.62
CA CYS A 61 -31.06 -5.72 -7.25
C CYS A 61 -29.90 -5.61 -6.23
N ALA A 62 -30.18 -5.08 -5.02
CA ALA A 62 -29.16 -4.99 -3.96
C ALA A 62 -28.91 -6.35 -3.25
N ALA A 63 -29.85 -7.30 -3.37
CA ALA A 63 -29.71 -8.66 -2.87
C ALA A 63 -29.02 -9.62 -3.86
N ALA A 64 -28.55 -9.14 -5.02
CA ALA A 64 -27.52 -9.82 -5.79
C ALA A 64 -26.21 -9.71 -5.03
N SER A 65 -26.16 -10.38 -3.88
CA SER A 65 -24.98 -10.56 -3.05
C SER A 65 -23.86 -11.05 -3.94
N ALA A 66 -22.72 -10.39 -3.86
CA ALA A 66 -21.47 -10.96 -4.35
C ALA A 66 -21.38 -12.39 -3.76
N SER A 67 -21.68 -13.40 -4.56
CA SER A 67 -21.40 -14.77 -4.18
C SER A 67 -19.89 -14.85 -4.04
N GLU A 68 -19.40 -15.02 -2.81
CA GLU A 68 -18.00 -15.34 -2.59
C GLU A 68 -17.72 -16.60 -3.41
N ASP A 69 -16.93 -16.46 -4.46
CA ASP A 69 -16.56 -17.57 -5.33
C ASP A 69 -15.45 -18.36 -4.63
N TYR A 70 -15.81 -19.48 -4.04
CA TYR A 70 -14.88 -20.37 -3.34
C TYR A 70 -14.21 -21.35 -4.31
N CYS A 71 -12.94 -21.64 -4.07
CA CYS A 71 -12.14 -22.62 -4.82
C CYS A 71 -12.85 -23.98 -5.00
N TYR A 72 -13.61 -24.45 -3.99
CA TYR A 72 -14.36 -25.72 -4.06
C TYR A 72 -15.37 -25.71 -5.21
N LYS A 73 -16.04 -24.62 -5.45
CA LYS A 73 -17.03 -24.50 -6.54
C LYS A 73 -16.35 -24.61 -7.90
N ASP A 74 -15.21 -23.94 -8.08
CA ASP A 74 -14.44 -24.01 -9.33
C ASP A 74 -13.92 -25.42 -9.59
N VAL A 75 -13.42 -26.09 -8.58
CA VAL A 75 -12.93 -27.47 -8.71
C VAL A 75 -14.06 -28.45 -9.05
N VAL A 76 -15.22 -28.32 -8.40
CA VAL A 76 -16.39 -29.17 -8.69
C VAL A 76 -16.92 -28.93 -10.11
N GLU A 77 -16.90 -27.69 -10.58
CA GLU A 77 -17.34 -27.34 -11.93
C GLU A 77 -16.34 -27.86 -12.99
N ALA A 78 -15.04 -27.72 -12.75
CA ALA A 78 -14.00 -28.29 -13.59
C ALA A 78 -14.06 -29.83 -13.67
N CYS A 79 -14.44 -30.52 -12.59
CA CYS A 79 -14.61 -31.97 -12.58
C CYS A 79 -15.86 -32.45 -13.31
N LYS A 80 -16.87 -31.60 -13.54
CA LYS A 80 -18.08 -31.95 -14.29
C LYS A 80 -17.85 -31.92 -15.80
N THR A 81 -16.85 -31.18 -16.27
CA THR A 81 -16.48 -31.12 -17.69
C THR A 81 -15.53 -32.29 -18.03
N THR A 82 -15.89 -33.11 -18.96
CA THR A 82 -15.13 -34.28 -19.46
C THR A 82 -13.80 -33.92 -20.14
N SER A 83 -13.40 -32.68 -20.14
CA SER A 83 -12.14 -32.18 -20.71
C SER A 83 -11.01 -32.37 -19.69
N LYS A 84 -10.05 -33.23 -20.00
CA LYS A 84 -8.88 -33.57 -19.17
C LYS A 84 -7.87 -32.43 -18.95
N LYS A 85 -8.25 -31.19 -19.14
CA LYS A 85 -7.39 -30.04 -18.89
C LYS A 85 -7.74 -29.47 -17.50
N TYR A 86 -7.02 -29.91 -16.49
CA TYR A 86 -7.07 -29.32 -15.16
C TYR A 86 -6.52 -27.90 -15.23
N THR A 87 -7.39 -26.91 -15.36
CA THR A 87 -7.06 -25.52 -15.09
C THR A 87 -7.29 -25.26 -13.63
N THR A 88 -6.30 -24.72 -12.92
CA THR A 88 -6.47 -24.25 -11.56
C THR A 88 -7.60 -23.21 -11.55
N GLY A 89 -8.62 -23.43 -10.72
CA GLY A 89 -9.75 -22.50 -10.61
C GLY A 89 -9.27 -21.10 -10.24
N LEU A 90 -9.89 -20.06 -10.78
CA LEU A 90 -9.54 -18.66 -10.53
C LEU A 90 -9.53 -18.28 -9.05
N ASN A 91 -10.36 -18.96 -8.25
CA ASN A 91 -10.49 -18.70 -6.81
C ASN A 91 -9.64 -19.62 -5.92
N CYS A 92 -8.82 -20.51 -6.51
CA CYS A 92 -7.87 -21.35 -5.80
C CYS A 92 -6.54 -20.60 -5.57
N THR A 93 -6.60 -19.42 -4.99
CA THR A 93 -5.44 -18.57 -4.66
C THR A 93 -5.34 -18.38 -3.15
N ALA A 94 -4.19 -17.93 -2.68
CA ALA A 94 -4.00 -17.57 -1.28
C ALA A 94 -4.46 -16.12 -0.96
N LYS A 95 -5.04 -15.43 -1.95
CA LYS A 95 -5.50 -14.05 -1.81
C LYS A 95 -6.80 -13.98 -1.03
N TYR A 96 -6.84 -13.13 -0.02
CA TYR A 96 -8.04 -12.78 0.75
C TYR A 96 -7.85 -11.41 1.40
N GLY A 97 -8.92 -10.80 1.87
CA GLY A 97 -8.87 -9.50 2.56
C GLY A 97 -8.45 -8.36 1.64
N ALA A 98 -7.60 -7.46 2.14
CA ALA A 98 -7.20 -6.24 1.46
C ALA A 98 -5.96 -6.40 0.56
N ILE A 99 -5.40 -7.60 0.38
CA ILE A 99 -4.10 -7.78 -0.30
C ILE A 99 -4.07 -7.19 -1.71
N ASP A 100 -5.13 -7.37 -2.50
CA ASP A 100 -5.19 -6.80 -3.86
C ASP A 100 -5.22 -5.27 -3.88
N ALA A 101 -5.72 -4.65 -2.80
CA ALA A 101 -5.77 -3.19 -2.68
C ALA A 101 -4.43 -2.58 -2.29
N VAL A 102 -3.62 -3.31 -1.49
CA VAL A 102 -2.35 -2.79 -0.93
C VAL A 102 -1.11 -3.43 -1.54
N GLN A 103 -1.26 -4.40 -2.45
CA GLN A 103 -0.13 -5.11 -3.05
C GLN A 103 0.87 -4.17 -3.73
N ALA A 104 0.39 -3.17 -4.47
CA ALA A 104 1.25 -2.21 -5.15
C ALA A 104 2.08 -1.38 -4.15
N ASP A 105 1.46 -0.96 -3.06
CA ASP A 105 2.14 -0.18 -2.01
C ASP A 105 3.15 -1.05 -1.23
N LEU A 106 2.80 -2.31 -0.94
CA LEU A 106 3.74 -3.26 -0.35
C LEU A 106 4.94 -3.56 -1.27
N GLN A 107 4.74 -3.68 -2.58
CA GLN A 107 5.82 -3.83 -3.56
C GLN A 107 6.73 -2.60 -3.58
N LYS A 108 6.14 -1.40 -3.59
CA LYS A 108 6.88 -0.13 -3.49
C LYS A 108 7.69 -0.07 -2.19
N TYR A 109 7.10 -0.45 -1.08
CA TYR A 109 7.75 -0.48 0.23
C TYR A 109 8.92 -1.47 0.28
N ALA A 110 8.77 -2.68 -0.27
CA ALA A 110 9.85 -3.65 -0.41
C ALA A 110 11.01 -3.09 -1.24
N ASN A 111 10.70 -2.46 -2.39
CA ASN A 111 11.70 -1.84 -3.25
C ASN A 111 12.43 -0.68 -2.55
N LEU A 112 11.70 0.13 -1.78
CA LEU A 112 12.30 1.20 -0.99
C LEU A 112 13.33 0.64 0.01
N HIS A 113 13.01 -0.46 0.70
CA HIS A 113 13.96 -1.14 1.59
C HIS A 113 15.22 -1.58 0.86
N LEU A 114 15.10 -2.21 -0.32
CA LEU A 114 16.26 -2.67 -1.10
C LEU A 114 17.14 -1.50 -1.54
N VAL A 115 16.56 -0.43 -2.07
CA VAL A 115 17.30 0.74 -2.54
C VAL A 115 18.02 1.44 -1.38
N ARG A 116 17.36 1.63 -0.26
CA ARG A 116 17.98 2.27 0.91
C ARG A 116 19.04 1.39 1.57
N SER A 117 18.92 0.07 1.48
CA SER A 117 20.01 -0.84 1.88
C SER A 117 21.27 -0.54 1.10
N PHE A 118 21.20 -0.40 -0.22
CA PHE A 118 22.35 -0.02 -1.05
C PHE A 118 22.89 1.37 -0.70
N GLU A 119 22.04 2.34 -0.48
CA GLU A 119 22.46 3.69 -0.07
C GLU A 119 23.25 3.65 1.23
N TYR A 120 22.75 2.95 2.25
CA TYR A 120 23.45 2.79 3.52
C TYR A 120 24.76 1.99 3.37
N LEU A 121 24.80 1.00 2.49
CA LEU A 121 26.05 0.30 2.16
C LEU A 121 27.10 1.25 1.59
N LEU A 122 26.72 2.13 0.65
CA LEU A 122 27.63 3.12 0.08
C LEU A 122 28.11 4.12 1.15
N MET A 123 27.23 4.57 2.03
CA MET A 123 27.60 5.42 3.17
C MET A 123 28.60 4.70 4.10
N SER A 124 28.36 3.42 4.42
CA SER A 124 29.27 2.62 5.21
C SER A 124 30.67 2.56 4.57
N THR A 125 30.76 2.25 3.27
CA THR A 125 32.06 2.19 2.57
C THR A 125 32.76 3.55 2.49
N HIS A 126 31.99 4.65 2.41
CA HIS A 126 32.54 6.00 2.44
C HIS A 126 33.24 6.29 3.77
N PHE A 127 32.63 5.95 4.90
CA PHE A 127 33.21 6.16 6.23
C PHE A 127 34.34 5.16 6.56
N ALA A 128 34.33 3.98 5.91
CA ALA A 128 35.44 3.00 6.00
C ALA A 128 36.69 3.44 5.26
N ASN A 129 36.62 4.45 4.38
CA ASN A 129 37.78 4.91 3.60
C ASN A 129 38.89 5.41 4.53
N TYR A 130 40.17 5.16 4.13
CA TYR A 130 41.36 5.56 4.90
C TYR A 130 41.44 7.07 5.16
N GLU A 131 40.86 7.91 4.28
CA GLU A 131 40.86 9.36 4.45
C GLU A 131 39.86 9.82 5.52
N LYS A 132 38.70 9.20 5.59
CA LYS A 132 37.66 9.50 6.60
C LYS A 132 37.98 8.79 7.92
N ASN A 133 38.25 7.49 7.85
CA ASN A 133 38.63 6.64 8.98
C ASN A 133 37.67 6.81 10.17
N ARG A 134 36.38 6.49 9.93
CA ARG A 134 35.26 6.59 10.90
C ARG A 134 34.61 5.22 11.12
N PRO A 135 35.25 4.31 11.86
CA PRO A 135 34.78 2.95 12.05
C PRO A 135 33.40 2.87 12.79
N GLY A 136 33.10 3.85 13.62
CA GLY A 136 31.79 3.93 14.29
C GLY A 136 30.66 4.25 13.34
N PHE A 137 30.87 5.21 12.44
CA PHE A 137 29.89 5.52 11.38
C PHE A 137 29.78 4.39 10.37
N GLU A 138 30.91 3.77 9.99
CA GLU A 138 30.94 2.55 9.15
C GLU A 138 30.00 1.49 9.74
N LYS A 139 30.22 1.14 11.01
CA LYS A 139 29.40 0.13 11.72
C LYS A 139 27.92 0.50 11.76
N LEU A 140 27.61 1.76 12.07
CA LEU A 140 26.23 2.26 12.10
C LEU A 140 25.53 2.06 10.74
N PHE A 141 26.13 2.56 9.67
CA PHE A 141 25.53 2.49 8.34
C PHE A 141 25.51 1.07 7.78
N ARG A 142 26.51 0.24 8.15
CA ARG A 142 26.48 -1.18 7.80
C ARG A 142 25.31 -1.91 8.46
N GLY A 143 25.10 -1.66 9.75
CA GLY A 143 23.95 -2.22 10.45
C GLY A 143 22.62 -1.79 9.84
N LEU A 144 22.47 -0.50 9.51
CA LEU A 144 21.26 0.00 8.82
C LEU A 144 21.05 -0.66 7.44
N SER A 145 22.14 -0.87 6.70
CA SER A 145 22.09 -1.57 5.39
C SER A 145 21.58 -3.00 5.53
N ASP A 146 22.16 -3.76 6.45
CA ASP A 146 21.82 -5.17 6.67
C ASP A 146 20.37 -5.32 7.19
N ASP A 147 19.91 -4.41 8.06
CA ASP A 147 18.53 -4.37 8.55
C ASP A 147 17.54 -4.07 7.42
N LYS A 148 17.83 -3.07 6.58
CA LYS A 148 16.93 -2.72 5.46
C LYS A 148 16.88 -3.83 4.42
N TRP A 149 17.99 -4.47 4.12
CA TRP A 149 18.01 -5.64 3.23
C TRP A 149 17.13 -6.77 3.77
N SER A 150 17.29 -7.11 5.04
CA SER A 150 16.51 -8.16 5.69
C SER A 150 15.02 -7.84 5.70
N ASN A 151 14.65 -6.61 6.07
CA ASN A 151 13.27 -6.15 6.08
C ASN A 151 12.66 -6.20 4.67
N GLY A 152 13.38 -5.79 3.63
CA GLY A 152 12.93 -5.88 2.24
C GLY A 152 12.61 -7.31 1.82
N ILE A 153 13.50 -8.25 2.14
CA ILE A 153 13.28 -9.69 1.87
C ILE A 153 12.06 -10.22 2.65
N GLU A 154 11.84 -9.75 3.87
CA GLU A 154 10.69 -10.16 4.68
C GLU A 154 9.36 -9.65 4.10
N VAL A 155 9.30 -8.40 3.63
CA VAL A 155 8.12 -7.87 2.93
C VAL A 155 7.83 -8.67 1.65
N ILE A 156 8.85 -9.02 0.86
CA ILE A 156 8.69 -9.85 -0.35
C ILE A 156 8.09 -11.22 -0.01
N LYS A 157 8.64 -11.87 1.02
CA LYS A 157 8.10 -13.16 1.51
C LYS A 157 6.66 -13.01 2.01
N TYR A 158 6.35 -11.90 2.68
CA TYR A 158 5.01 -11.61 3.16
C TYR A 158 4.01 -11.47 2.00
N ILE A 159 4.34 -10.70 0.98
CA ILE A 159 3.52 -10.56 -0.25
C ILE A 159 3.24 -11.95 -0.83
N ALA A 160 4.26 -12.80 -0.97
CA ALA A 160 4.11 -14.15 -1.51
C ALA A 160 3.22 -15.04 -0.62
N LYS A 161 3.34 -14.97 0.72
CA LYS A 161 2.49 -15.71 1.67
C LYS A 161 1.01 -15.32 1.55
N ARG A 162 0.74 -14.06 1.20
CA ARG A 162 -0.62 -13.53 1.00
C ARG A 162 -1.14 -13.77 -0.44
N GLY A 163 -0.41 -14.55 -1.25
CA GLY A 163 -0.78 -14.88 -2.63
C GLY A 163 -0.51 -13.77 -3.64
N GLY A 164 0.19 -12.73 -3.24
CA GLY A 164 0.63 -11.65 -4.12
C GLY A 164 1.89 -12.03 -4.90
N GLU A 165 2.22 -11.22 -5.90
CA GLU A 165 3.42 -11.34 -6.73
C GLU A 165 4.31 -10.11 -6.54
N MET A 166 5.62 -10.28 -6.61
CA MET A 166 6.57 -9.18 -6.55
C MET A 166 6.92 -8.69 -7.95
N ASN A 167 6.79 -7.40 -8.20
CA ASN A 167 7.23 -6.74 -9.42
C ASN A 167 8.51 -5.94 -9.16
N PHE A 168 9.65 -6.43 -9.65
CA PHE A 168 10.94 -5.76 -9.51
C PHE A 168 11.19 -4.68 -10.57
N ASN A 169 10.35 -4.56 -11.60
CA ASN A 169 10.52 -3.57 -12.67
C ASN A 169 10.23 -2.12 -12.21
N VAL A 170 9.52 -1.95 -11.10
CA VAL A 170 9.15 -0.64 -10.53
C VAL A 170 10.31 0.00 -9.75
N VAL A 171 11.43 -0.71 -9.57
CA VAL A 171 12.59 -0.23 -8.79
C VAL A 171 13.26 1.00 -9.44
N GLY A 172 13.01 1.24 -10.75
CA GLY A 172 13.82 2.15 -11.55
C GLY A 172 13.42 3.62 -11.46
N ASP A 173 12.16 3.93 -11.68
CA ASP A 173 11.84 5.29 -12.13
C ASP A 173 11.62 6.30 -10.98
N ASP A 174 10.84 5.97 -9.98
CA ASP A 174 10.53 6.93 -8.89
C ASP A 174 11.71 7.10 -7.91
N LEU A 175 12.44 6.03 -7.63
CA LEU A 175 13.53 6.05 -6.65
C LEU A 175 14.83 6.62 -7.24
N LEU A 176 15.02 6.50 -8.55
CA LEU A 176 16.16 7.10 -9.25
C LEU A 176 15.96 8.61 -9.48
N GLN A 177 14.72 9.07 -9.69
CA GLN A 177 14.43 10.49 -9.82
C GLN A 177 14.72 11.25 -8.53
N GLU A 178 14.38 10.70 -7.37
CA GLU A 178 14.73 11.31 -6.08
C GLU A 178 16.24 11.32 -5.81
N ALA A 179 16.97 10.32 -6.29
CA ALA A 179 18.42 10.29 -6.21
C ALA A 179 19.09 11.29 -7.16
N GLU A 180 18.39 11.78 -8.19
CA GLU A 180 18.92 12.78 -9.12
C GLU A 180 18.86 14.20 -8.58
N GLU A 181 17.87 14.53 -7.75
CA GLU A 181 17.72 15.88 -7.19
C GLU A 181 18.75 16.20 -6.11
N ASP A 182 19.36 15.19 -5.45
CA ASP A 182 20.27 15.36 -4.31
C ASP A 182 21.67 14.74 -4.56
N ARG A 183 22.25 14.95 -5.74
CA ARG A 183 23.54 14.39 -6.15
C ARG A 183 24.80 15.01 -5.52
N SER A 184 24.68 15.89 -4.53
CA SER A 184 25.85 16.34 -3.78
C SER A 184 26.29 15.27 -2.75
N PHE A 185 27.12 14.33 -3.17
CA PHE A 185 27.69 13.30 -2.33
C PHE A 185 28.81 13.80 -1.38
N GLU A 186 28.73 15.02 -0.92
CA GLU A 186 29.56 15.46 0.19
C GLU A 186 28.94 14.93 1.50
N LEU A 187 29.26 13.70 1.84
CA LEU A 187 28.80 13.08 3.08
C LEU A 187 29.67 13.54 4.25
N TYR A 188 29.24 14.64 4.89
CA TYR A 188 29.74 14.97 6.21
C TYR A 188 28.97 14.13 7.25
N GLU A 189 29.61 13.84 8.35
CA GLU A 189 29.13 12.95 9.40
C GLU A 189 27.72 13.35 9.90
N LEU A 190 27.50 14.64 10.19
CA LEU A 190 26.21 15.15 10.63
C LEU A 190 25.14 15.05 9.54
N SER A 191 25.49 15.41 8.31
CA SER A 191 24.58 15.34 7.16
C SER A 191 24.17 13.91 6.85
N ALA A 192 25.09 12.95 6.99
CA ALA A 192 24.82 11.54 6.78
C ALA A 192 23.81 10.98 7.81
N ILE A 193 23.95 11.33 9.09
CA ILE A 193 22.97 10.94 10.12
C ILE A 193 21.61 11.62 9.88
N ALA A 194 21.61 12.90 9.53
CA ALA A 194 20.38 13.64 9.23
C ALA A 194 19.63 13.01 8.04
N ARG A 195 20.35 12.65 6.96
CA ARG A 195 19.79 11.94 5.81
C ARG A 195 19.22 10.58 6.20
N ALA A 196 19.93 9.83 7.03
CA ALA A 196 19.41 8.57 7.55
C ALA A 196 18.13 8.78 8.37
N LEU A 197 18.08 9.80 9.21
CA LEU A 197 16.90 10.15 9.98
C LEU A 197 15.69 10.45 9.08
N ASP A 198 15.88 11.20 8.01
CA ASP A 198 14.79 11.53 7.08
C ASP A 198 14.34 10.31 6.28
N ASN A 199 15.28 9.44 5.88
CA ASN A 199 14.96 8.16 5.27
C ASN A 199 14.11 7.29 6.22
N GLU A 200 14.47 7.18 7.49
CA GLU A 200 13.72 6.37 8.46
C GLU A 200 12.33 6.95 8.77
N LYS A 201 12.18 8.27 8.83
CA LYS A 201 10.86 8.91 8.91
C LYS A 201 9.99 8.57 7.70
N ARG A 202 10.59 8.49 6.51
CA ARG A 202 9.89 8.11 5.29
C ARG A 202 9.39 6.67 5.34
N PHE A 203 10.22 5.71 5.85
CA PHE A 203 9.76 4.34 6.08
C PHE A 203 8.56 4.29 7.01
N ALA A 204 8.61 5.00 8.13
CA ALA A 204 7.49 5.07 9.06
C ALA A 204 6.21 5.62 8.40
N LEU A 205 6.33 6.66 7.56
CA LEU A 205 5.19 7.26 6.84
C LEU A 205 4.61 6.31 5.79
N GLU A 206 5.45 5.59 5.04
CA GLU A 206 4.97 4.60 4.05
C GLU A 206 4.27 3.41 4.76
N ALA A 207 4.82 2.92 5.87
CA ALA A 207 4.16 1.88 6.66
C ALA A 207 2.78 2.35 7.19
N HIS A 208 2.68 3.61 7.67
CA HIS A 208 1.40 4.20 8.09
C HIS A 208 0.42 4.35 6.91
N HIS A 209 0.91 4.70 5.72
CA HIS A 209 0.08 4.80 4.52
C HIS A 209 -0.53 3.44 4.16
N ILE A 210 0.28 2.38 4.09
CA ILE A 210 -0.18 1.02 3.80
C ILE A 210 -1.17 0.54 4.85
N HIS A 211 -0.88 0.78 6.12
CA HIS A 211 -1.79 0.46 7.24
C HIS A 211 -3.14 1.16 7.08
N SER A 212 -3.13 2.44 6.72
CA SER A 212 -4.35 3.21 6.46
C SER A 212 -5.17 2.65 5.30
N GLU A 213 -4.53 2.24 4.22
CA GLU A 213 -5.22 1.62 3.07
C GLU A 213 -5.79 0.24 3.43
N ALA A 214 -5.06 -0.58 4.21
CA ALA A 214 -5.52 -1.89 4.68
C ALA A 214 -6.73 -1.80 5.64
N THR A 215 -6.87 -0.68 6.36
CA THR A 215 -7.97 -0.46 7.32
C THR A 215 -9.10 0.40 6.79
N ARG A 216 -9.05 0.83 5.52
CA ARG A 216 -9.97 1.80 4.95
C ARG A 216 -11.39 1.28 4.81
N LYS A 217 -12.29 1.77 5.65
CA LYS A 217 -13.70 1.39 5.70
C LYS A 217 -14.48 1.67 4.41
N SER A 218 -14.05 2.65 3.60
CA SER A 218 -14.72 3.01 2.35
C SER A 218 -14.71 1.91 1.28
N LYS A 219 -13.77 0.95 1.39
CA LYS A 219 -13.64 -0.20 0.47
C LYS A 219 -14.17 -1.51 1.06
N SER A 220 -14.90 -1.46 2.15
CA SER A 220 -15.40 -2.65 2.88
C SER A 220 -14.31 -3.63 3.36
N PHE A 221 -13.05 -3.19 3.36
CA PHE A 221 -11.93 -4.02 3.80
C PHE A 221 -11.38 -3.49 5.11
N HIS A 222 -11.31 -4.36 6.07
CA HIS A 222 -10.50 -4.21 7.24
C HIS A 222 -9.68 -5.49 7.35
N ASP A 223 -8.38 -5.39 7.06
CA ASP A 223 -7.48 -6.52 7.11
C ASP A 223 -6.61 -6.42 8.37
N PRO A 224 -7.01 -7.12 9.45
CA PRO A 224 -6.28 -7.05 10.71
C PRO A 224 -4.91 -7.73 10.63
N GLU A 225 -4.72 -8.66 9.70
CA GLU A 225 -3.46 -9.40 9.58
C GLU A 225 -2.39 -8.53 8.94
N ILE A 226 -2.72 -7.76 7.88
CA ILE A 226 -1.80 -6.79 7.27
C ILE A 226 -1.44 -5.70 8.28
N SER A 227 -2.43 -5.21 9.04
CA SER A 227 -2.22 -4.18 10.05
C SER A 227 -1.29 -4.64 11.17
N ASP A 228 -1.52 -5.84 11.71
CA ASP A 228 -0.70 -6.45 12.77
C ASP A 228 0.74 -6.69 12.30
N TYR A 229 0.91 -7.20 11.07
CA TYR A 229 2.22 -7.39 10.46
C TYR A 229 3.01 -6.07 10.37
N LEU A 230 2.39 -5.01 9.84
CA LEU A 230 3.04 -3.71 9.70
C LEU A 230 3.38 -3.09 11.06
N GLU A 231 2.48 -3.18 12.03
CA GLU A 231 2.70 -2.64 13.37
C GLU A 231 3.87 -3.34 14.07
N LYS A 232 3.92 -4.66 14.05
CA LYS A 232 4.94 -5.46 14.76
C LYS A 232 6.29 -5.39 14.09
N GLU A 233 6.33 -5.58 12.76
CA GLU A 233 7.59 -5.79 12.07
C GLU A 233 8.22 -4.47 11.57
N HIS A 234 7.44 -3.39 11.43
CA HIS A 234 7.94 -2.14 10.88
C HIS A 234 7.69 -0.95 11.81
N VAL A 235 6.45 -0.58 12.10
CA VAL A 235 6.10 0.68 12.79
C VAL A 235 6.81 0.83 14.14
N HIS A 236 6.86 -0.21 14.94
CA HIS A 236 7.52 -0.15 16.24
C HIS A 236 9.04 -0.02 16.13
N LYS A 237 9.66 -0.75 15.20
CA LYS A 237 11.11 -0.69 14.94
C LYS A 237 11.52 0.68 14.38
N ASP A 238 10.74 1.17 13.40
CA ASP A 238 10.99 2.48 12.78
C ASP A 238 10.89 3.63 13.81
N ARG A 239 9.88 3.59 14.70
CA ARG A 239 9.76 4.56 15.81
C ARG A 239 11.03 4.62 16.66
N ASP A 240 11.54 3.47 17.06
CA ASP A 240 12.70 3.39 17.95
C ASP A 240 13.97 3.84 17.24
N LEU A 241 14.12 3.49 15.95
CA LEU A 241 15.24 3.91 15.12
C LEU A 241 15.20 5.42 14.82
N VAL A 242 14.05 5.97 14.47
CA VAL A 242 13.87 7.43 14.28
C VAL A 242 14.25 8.18 15.54
N ARG A 243 13.81 7.71 16.73
CA ARG A 243 14.20 8.32 18.00
C ARG A 243 15.72 8.27 18.22
N LYS A 244 16.35 7.13 17.95
CA LYS A 244 17.80 6.93 18.12
C LYS A 244 18.59 7.89 17.21
N LEU A 245 18.25 7.94 15.92
CA LEU A 245 18.93 8.82 14.96
C LEU A 245 18.69 10.30 15.23
N ALA A 246 17.48 10.69 15.69
CA ALA A 246 17.21 12.06 16.12
C ALA A 246 18.06 12.47 17.33
N GLY A 247 18.27 11.57 18.29
CA GLY A 247 19.21 11.77 19.40
C GLY A 247 20.63 11.97 18.90
N TYR A 248 21.12 11.09 18.02
CA TYR A 248 22.45 11.21 17.44
C TYR A 248 22.66 12.52 16.67
N THR A 249 21.66 12.96 15.90
CA THR A 249 21.72 14.23 15.18
C THR A 249 21.84 15.41 16.13
N THR A 250 21.05 15.38 17.21
CA THR A 250 21.07 16.44 18.24
C THR A 250 22.42 16.49 18.97
N ASP A 251 22.90 15.34 19.43
CA ASP A 251 24.14 15.24 20.19
C ASP A 251 25.34 15.63 19.33
N LEU A 252 25.42 15.11 18.10
CA LEU A 252 26.53 15.44 17.20
C LEU A 252 26.49 16.92 16.79
N SER A 253 25.32 17.50 16.54
CA SER A 253 25.19 18.94 16.26
C SER A 253 25.69 19.80 17.41
N ALA A 254 25.35 19.44 18.66
CA ALA A 254 25.83 20.15 19.84
C ALA A 254 27.36 20.02 20.00
N LEU A 255 27.90 18.82 19.78
CA LEU A 255 29.35 18.54 19.87
C LEU A 255 30.15 19.32 18.82
N LEU A 256 29.67 19.39 17.58
CA LEU A 256 30.35 20.10 16.50
C LEU A 256 30.34 21.64 16.65
N ASN A 257 29.40 22.16 17.40
CA ASN A 257 29.35 23.59 17.76
C ASN A 257 30.25 23.94 18.95
N GLY A 258 30.90 22.95 19.57
CA GLY A 258 31.85 23.13 20.66
C GLY A 258 33.24 23.63 20.20
N PRO A 259 34.13 23.97 21.16
CA PRO A 259 35.42 24.55 20.84
C PRO A 259 36.38 23.57 20.13
N ASP A 260 36.24 22.25 20.38
CA ASP A 260 37.09 21.19 19.82
C ASP A 260 36.30 20.18 19.00
N SER A 261 35.77 20.64 17.86
CA SER A 261 34.91 19.81 16.99
C SER A 261 35.57 18.52 16.51
N SER A 262 36.87 18.55 16.23
CA SER A 262 37.62 17.36 15.79
C SER A 262 37.69 16.26 16.85
N LEU A 263 38.02 16.65 18.11
CA LEU A 263 38.03 15.71 19.24
C LEU A 263 36.61 15.19 19.54
N SER A 264 35.64 16.08 19.52
CA SER A 264 34.25 15.72 19.75
C SER A 264 33.76 14.69 18.72
N LEU A 265 34.09 14.89 17.45
CA LEU A 265 33.74 13.96 16.39
C LEU A 265 34.41 12.59 16.58
N PHE A 266 35.71 12.58 16.97
CA PHE A 266 36.40 11.33 17.26
C PHE A 266 35.75 10.57 18.43
N LEU A 267 35.40 11.27 19.52
CA LEU A 267 34.73 10.65 20.66
C LEU A 267 33.32 10.12 20.30
N PHE A 268 32.62 10.82 19.46
CA PHE A 268 31.30 10.37 18.98
C PHE A 268 31.43 9.13 18.11
N ASP A 269 32.43 9.06 17.22
CA ASP A 269 32.71 7.87 16.41
C ASP A 269 33.07 6.66 17.28
N ASP A 270 33.94 6.85 18.29
CA ASP A 270 34.29 5.80 19.27
C ASP A 270 33.06 5.32 20.08
N TYR A 271 32.16 6.24 20.40
CA TYR A 271 30.87 5.89 21.03
C TYR A 271 30.00 5.02 20.10
N LEU A 272 29.87 5.38 18.82
CA LEU A 272 29.12 4.58 17.85
C LEU A 272 29.71 3.20 17.65
N GLN A 273 31.04 3.08 17.67
CA GLN A 273 31.72 1.80 17.52
C GLN A 273 31.41 0.82 18.66
N LYS A 274 31.12 1.34 19.86
CA LYS A 274 30.84 0.54 21.06
C LYS A 274 29.35 0.17 21.20
N GLN A 275 28.47 0.76 20.38
CA GLN A 275 27.02 0.40 20.34
C GLN A 275 26.81 -0.87 19.51
#